data_1046c7fbc86b6d59d961a655e9a43e2b
#
_entry.id   1046c7fbc86b6d59d961a655e9a43e2b
#
_cell.length_a   1.000
_cell.length_b   1.000
_cell.length_c   1.000
_cell.angle_alpha   90.00
_cell.angle_beta   90.00
_cell.angle_gamma   90.00
#
_symmetry.space_group_name_H-M   'P 1'
#
loop_
_entity.id
_entity.type
_entity.pdbx_description
1 polymer ?
#
loop_
_entity_poly.entity_id
_entity_poly.type
_entity_poly.pdbx_seq_one_letter_code
_entity_poly.pdbx_strand_id
1 'polypeptide(L)'
;MRGEFQSIKRLNQEHYCQSVAEEIKMQALRFYIGWDSREDIAFQVARQSLERHASIPVEVIPIKVNELVDKGLYTRDIDPLASTEFTYSRFLTPSLAKFDGWAIFCDCDFLFFGDVQRLIAFQDPKYAVCCVKHDYSPKD
;
A
#
# COMPACT_ATOMS: atom_id res chain seq x y z
N MET A 1 -28.06 -41.04 19.68
CA MET A 1 -26.68 -41.10 19.11
C MET A 1 -26.50 -40.53 17.70
N ARG A 2 -27.47 -40.49 16.79
CA ARG A 2 -27.31 -39.88 15.46
C ARG A 2 -27.42 -38.35 15.42
N GLY A 3 -28.07 -37.72 16.38
CA GLY A 3 -28.27 -36.25 16.41
C GLY A 3 -27.08 -35.46 16.92
N GLU A 4 -26.29 -35.98 17.86
CA GLU A 4 -25.13 -35.31 18.42
C GLU A 4 -23.94 -35.21 17.42
N PHE A 5 -23.75 -36.25 16.60
CA PHE A 5 -22.67 -36.23 15.58
C PHE A 5 -22.91 -35.23 14.46
N GLN A 6 -24.16 -34.90 14.13
CA GLN A 6 -24.49 -33.88 13.14
C GLN A 6 -24.30 -32.46 13.71
N SER A 7 -24.56 -32.27 15.01
CA SER A 7 -24.40 -31.00 15.70
C SER A 7 -22.90 -30.61 15.81
N ILE A 8 -22.04 -31.56 16.14
CA ILE A 8 -20.59 -31.35 16.24
C ILE A 8 -19.96 -31.04 14.87
N LYS A 9 -20.43 -31.71 13.81
CA LYS A 9 -19.94 -31.40 12.45
C LYS A 9 -20.35 -30.01 11.97
N ARG A 10 -21.54 -29.53 12.31
CA ARG A 10 -21.99 -28.17 11.99
C ARG A 10 -21.22 -27.11 12.75
N LEU A 11 -21.00 -27.28 14.04
CA LEU A 11 -20.22 -26.39 14.88
C LEU A 11 -18.75 -26.29 14.40
N ASN A 12 -18.13 -27.40 14.00
CA ASN A 12 -16.79 -27.40 13.46
C ASN A 12 -16.70 -26.72 12.08
N GLN A 13 -17.73 -26.83 11.27
CA GLN A 13 -17.79 -26.21 9.95
C GLN A 13 -18.06 -24.71 10.05
N GLU A 14 -18.87 -24.27 11.00
CA GLU A 14 -19.10 -22.85 11.29
C GLU A 14 -17.87 -22.19 11.91
N HIS A 15 -17.16 -22.86 12.83
CA HIS A 15 -15.88 -22.38 13.38
C HIS A 15 -14.78 -22.33 12.31
N TYR A 16 -14.71 -23.31 11.43
CA TYR A 16 -13.75 -23.31 10.32
C TYR A 16 -14.07 -22.22 9.31
N CYS A 17 -15.34 -22.00 8.98
CA CYS A 17 -15.75 -20.88 8.13
C CYS A 17 -15.51 -19.51 8.80
N GLN A 18 -15.69 -19.39 10.10
CA GLN A 18 -15.36 -18.16 10.84
C GLN A 18 -13.85 -17.94 10.94
N SER A 19 -13.04 -18.96 11.20
CA SER A 19 -11.58 -18.83 11.22
C SER A 19 -11.01 -18.52 9.83
N VAL A 20 -11.56 -19.13 8.79
CA VAL A 20 -11.18 -18.82 7.39
C VAL A 20 -11.69 -17.42 6.99
N ALA A 21 -12.84 -16.98 7.47
CA ALA A 21 -13.34 -15.62 7.24
C ALA A 21 -12.55 -14.56 8.06
N GLU A 22 -12.00 -14.93 9.20
CA GLU A 22 -11.08 -14.07 9.98
C GLU A 22 -9.66 -14.06 9.41
N GLU A 23 -9.20 -15.15 8.82
CA GLU A 23 -7.93 -15.20 8.03
C GLU A 23 -8.06 -14.47 6.68
N ILE A 24 -9.25 -14.43 6.08
CA ILE A 24 -9.59 -13.54 4.96
C ILE A 24 -10.10 -12.19 5.51
N LYS A 25 -9.59 -11.73 6.60
CA LYS A 25 -9.54 -10.30 6.90
C LYS A 25 -8.58 -9.73 5.88
N MET A 26 -9.10 -9.40 4.70
CA MET A 26 -8.31 -8.87 3.58
C MET A 26 -7.42 -7.79 4.15
N GLN A 27 -6.13 -8.10 4.27
CA GLN A 27 -5.14 -7.13 4.72
C GLN A 27 -5.26 -5.93 3.80
N ALA A 28 -5.52 -4.76 4.37
CA ALA A 28 -5.71 -3.56 3.59
C ALA A 28 -4.52 -3.38 2.65
N LEU A 29 -4.78 -3.06 1.40
CA LEU A 29 -3.73 -2.79 0.43
C LEU A 29 -3.04 -1.47 0.82
N ARG A 30 -1.75 -1.53 1.12
CA ARG A 30 -0.98 -0.40 1.67
C ARG A 30 -0.42 0.46 0.54
N PHE A 31 -0.83 1.74 0.55
CA PHE A 31 -0.34 2.77 -0.36
C PHE A 31 0.54 3.76 0.39
N TYR A 32 1.80 3.78 0.07
CA TYR A 32 2.75 4.78 0.51
C TYR A 32 2.80 5.88 -0.53
N ILE A 33 2.26 7.05 -0.19
CA ILE A 33 2.19 8.19 -1.11
C ILE A 33 3.23 9.21 -0.70
N GLY A 34 4.09 9.62 -1.62
CA GLY A 34 5.02 10.71 -1.39
C GLY A 34 4.27 11.98 -0.95
N TRP A 35 4.78 12.69 0.05
CA TRP A 35 4.19 13.95 0.50
C TRP A 35 5.22 15.08 0.42
N ASP A 36 4.82 16.17 -0.20
CA ASP A 36 5.59 17.39 -0.31
C ASP A 36 4.78 18.55 0.28
N SER A 37 5.37 19.33 1.18
CA SER A 37 4.68 20.44 1.84
C SER A 37 4.17 21.51 0.87
N ARG A 38 4.81 21.61 -0.31
CA ARG A 38 4.43 22.54 -1.39
C ARG A 38 3.24 22.04 -2.20
N GLU A 39 2.94 20.74 -2.12
CA GLU A 39 1.95 20.05 -2.96
C GLU A 39 0.92 19.25 -2.14
N ASP A 40 0.60 19.72 -0.92
CA ASP A 40 -0.36 19.01 -0.04
C ASP A 40 -1.72 18.77 -0.71
N ILE A 41 -2.18 19.73 -1.52
CA ILE A 41 -3.43 19.58 -2.28
C ILE A 41 -3.37 18.39 -3.25
N ALA A 42 -2.24 18.17 -3.92
CA ALA A 42 -2.08 17.02 -4.82
C ALA A 42 -2.18 15.72 -4.03
N PHE A 43 -1.49 15.61 -2.88
CA PHE A 43 -1.61 14.46 -1.98
C PHE A 43 -3.06 14.20 -1.55
N GLN A 44 -3.82 15.23 -1.15
CA GLN A 44 -5.21 15.07 -0.72
C GLN A 44 -6.10 14.57 -1.86
N VAL A 45 -5.89 15.05 -3.08
CA VAL A 45 -6.60 14.58 -4.28
C VAL A 45 -6.24 13.14 -4.60
N ALA A 46 -4.95 12.77 -4.56
CA ALA A 46 -4.51 11.41 -4.76
C ALA A 46 -5.17 10.45 -3.76
N ARG A 47 -5.09 10.79 -2.48
CA ARG A 47 -5.72 10.03 -1.40
C ARG A 47 -7.22 9.87 -1.61
N GLN A 48 -7.94 10.96 -1.82
CA GLN A 48 -9.39 10.93 -1.98
C GLN A 48 -9.82 10.13 -3.21
N SER A 49 -9.10 10.27 -4.33
CA SER A 49 -9.40 9.51 -5.54
C SER A 49 -9.16 8.02 -5.34
N LEU A 50 -8.10 7.64 -4.64
CA LEU A 50 -7.82 6.26 -4.26
C LEU A 50 -8.93 5.67 -3.40
N GLU A 51 -9.25 6.32 -2.28
CA GLU A 51 -10.28 5.87 -1.34
C GLU A 51 -11.67 5.76 -2.02
N ARG A 52 -11.97 6.67 -2.95
CA ARG A 52 -13.24 6.67 -3.68
C ARG A 52 -13.40 5.50 -4.66
N HIS A 53 -12.30 5.06 -5.27
CA HIS A 53 -12.35 4.02 -6.31
C HIS A 53 -11.95 2.63 -5.80
N ALA A 54 -11.56 2.49 -4.54
CA ALA A 54 -11.21 1.22 -3.96
C ALA A 54 -12.46 0.42 -3.57
N SER A 55 -12.63 -0.78 -4.12
CA SER A 55 -13.66 -1.74 -3.68
C SER A 55 -13.18 -2.63 -2.51
N ILE A 56 -11.92 -2.51 -2.12
CA ILE A 56 -11.26 -3.25 -1.05
C ILE A 56 -10.72 -2.29 -0.01
N PRO A 57 -10.47 -2.74 1.24
CA PRO A 57 -9.79 -1.91 2.23
C PRO A 57 -8.43 -1.43 1.72
N VAL A 58 -8.17 -0.15 1.85
CA VAL A 58 -6.89 0.49 1.55
C VAL A 58 -6.39 1.26 2.76
N GLU A 59 -5.08 1.27 2.94
CA GLU A 59 -4.40 2.08 3.95
C GLU A 59 -3.50 3.08 3.22
N VAL A 60 -3.72 4.37 3.45
CA VAL A 60 -2.94 5.45 2.83
C VAL A 60 -1.97 6.02 3.84
N ILE A 61 -0.69 5.89 3.56
CA ILE A 61 0.42 6.26 4.43
C ILE A 61 1.24 7.35 3.73
N PRO A 62 1.21 8.60 4.21
CA PRO A 62 2.06 9.64 3.64
C PRO A 62 3.53 9.40 3.99
N ILE A 63 4.42 9.52 3.01
CA ILE A 63 5.87 9.55 3.25
C ILE A 63 6.29 11.00 3.44
N LYS A 64 6.40 11.42 4.70
CA LYS A 64 6.83 12.76 5.10
C LYS A 64 8.27 12.69 5.62
N VAL A 65 9.19 13.31 4.91
CA VAL A 65 10.63 13.21 5.23
C VAL A 65 10.92 13.70 6.65
N ASN A 66 10.30 14.79 7.09
CA ASN A 66 10.51 15.35 8.43
C ASN A 66 10.10 14.35 9.53
N GLU A 67 8.96 13.68 9.39
CA GLU A 67 8.53 12.66 10.34
C GLU A 67 9.48 11.44 10.35
N LEU A 68 10.09 11.12 9.21
CA LEU A 68 11.07 10.03 9.12
C LEU A 68 12.40 10.39 9.79
N VAL A 69 12.82 11.65 9.66
CA VAL A 69 14.00 12.19 10.37
C VAL A 69 13.76 12.14 11.89
N ASP A 70 12.63 12.65 12.36
CA ASP A 70 12.27 12.66 13.78
C ASP A 70 12.25 11.25 14.40
N LYS A 71 11.85 10.25 13.61
CA LYS A 71 11.84 8.82 14.00
C LYS A 71 13.20 8.13 13.82
N GLY A 72 14.23 8.82 13.33
CA GLY A 72 15.54 8.25 13.04
C GLY A 72 15.55 7.23 11.88
N LEU A 73 14.51 7.23 11.05
CA LEU A 73 14.36 6.32 9.91
C LEU A 73 14.98 6.88 8.63
N TYR A 74 15.21 8.18 8.57
CA TYR A 74 15.88 8.87 7.48
C TYR A 74 17.07 9.64 8.04
N THR A 75 18.28 9.23 7.64
CA THR A 75 19.56 9.76 8.17
C THR A 75 20.38 10.51 7.13
N ARG A 76 19.87 10.59 5.89
CA ARG A 76 20.52 11.35 4.83
C ARG A 76 20.24 12.83 5.01
N ASP A 77 21.24 13.66 4.68
CA ASP A 77 21.06 15.12 4.62
C ASP A 77 19.96 15.50 3.61
N ILE A 78 19.20 16.53 3.95
CA ILE A 78 18.17 17.07 3.07
C ILE A 78 18.88 17.74 1.88
N ASP A 79 18.59 17.27 0.68
CA ASP A 79 19.13 17.82 -0.55
C ASP A 79 18.23 19.00 -1.01
N PRO A 80 18.73 20.24 -0.97
CA PRO A 80 17.93 21.40 -1.36
C PRO A 80 17.65 21.45 -2.88
N LEU A 81 18.34 20.62 -3.68
CA LEU A 81 18.15 20.52 -5.13
C LEU A 81 17.20 19.36 -5.51
N ALA A 82 16.74 18.61 -4.55
CA ALA A 82 15.77 17.54 -4.81
C ALA A 82 14.45 18.11 -5.36
N SER A 83 13.93 17.48 -6.39
CA SER A 83 12.67 17.91 -7.03
C SER A 83 11.46 17.86 -6.07
N THR A 84 11.45 16.89 -5.16
CA THR A 84 10.43 16.72 -4.13
C THR A 84 11.04 16.36 -2.79
N GLU A 85 10.34 16.66 -1.68
CA GLU A 85 10.78 16.27 -0.33
C GLU A 85 10.94 14.74 -0.18
N PHE A 86 10.18 13.97 -0.94
CA PHE A 86 10.21 12.51 -0.91
C PHE A 86 11.12 11.86 -1.97
N THR A 87 11.94 12.65 -2.68
CA THR A 87 12.82 12.16 -3.77
C THR A 87 13.63 10.92 -3.36
N TYR A 88 14.18 10.90 -2.17
CA TYR A 88 14.99 9.79 -1.66
C TYR A 88 14.23 8.91 -0.66
N SER A 89 13.34 9.48 0.13
CA SER A 89 12.59 8.73 1.16
C SER A 89 11.59 7.73 0.58
N ARG A 90 11.23 7.86 -0.71
CA ARG A 90 10.42 6.86 -1.43
C ARG A 90 11.01 5.46 -1.39
N PHE A 91 12.34 5.36 -1.36
CA PHE A 91 13.04 4.07 -1.30
C PHE A 91 12.97 3.38 0.05
N LEU A 92 12.45 4.05 1.08
CA LEU A 92 12.18 3.45 2.39
C LEU A 92 10.87 2.65 2.43
N THR A 93 10.06 2.69 1.38
CA THR A 93 8.77 1.98 1.33
C THR A 93 8.86 0.52 1.79
N PRO A 94 9.82 -0.32 1.34
CA PRO A 94 9.93 -1.69 1.83
C PRO A 94 10.22 -1.77 3.33
N SER A 95 11.09 -0.90 3.84
CA SER A 95 11.42 -0.83 5.27
C SER A 95 10.24 -0.34 6.11
N LEU A 96 9.52 0.68 5.66
CA LEU A 96 8.30 1.19 6.29
C LEU A 96 7.19 0.12 6.32
N ALA A 97 7.14 -0.70 5.28
CA ALA A 97 6.27 -1.88 5.22
C ALA A 97 6.79 -3.06 6.05
N LYS A 98 7.93 -2.91 6.76
CA LYS A 98 8.59 -3.96 7.55
C LYS A 98 8.95 -5.20 6.73
N PHE A 99 9.15 -5.05 5.44
CA PHE A 99 9.40 -6.15 4.50
C PHE A 99 8.32 -7.25 4.56
N ASP A 100 7.10 -6.88 4.94
CA ASP A 100 5.99 -7.80 5.09
C ASP A 100 4.89 -7.51 4.07
N GLY A 101 4.52 -8.54 3.29
CA GLY A 101 3.49 -8.47 2.25
C GLY A 101 3.83 -7.48 1.12
N TRP A 102 2.79 -6.96 0.48
CA TRP A 102 2.91 -6.03 -0.63
C TRP A 102 2.61 -4.60 -0.19
N ALA A 103 3.38 -3.67 -0.72
CA ALA A 103 3.22 -2.24 -0.53
C ALA A 103 3.34 -1.53 -1.89
N ILE A 104 2.51 -0.52 -2.11
CA ILE A 104 2.51 0.27 -3.34
C ILE A 104 3.04 1.65 -3.00
N PHE A 105 3.99 2.12 -3.78
CA PHE A 105 4.43 3.52 -3.74
C PHE A 105 3.90 4.26 -4.97
N CYS A 106 3.45 5.49 -4.77
CA CYS A 106 3.20 6.45 -5.85
C CYS A 106 3.55 7.87 -5.40
N ASP A 107 3.79 8.74 -6.37
CA ASP A 107 4.00 10.17 -6.14
C ASP A 107 2.67 10.84 -5.76
N CYS A 108 2.72 12.05 -5.18
CA CYS A 108 1.52 12.76 -4.70
C CYS A 108 0.60 13.28 -5.82
N ASP A 109 1.09 13.34 -7.05
CA ASP A 109 0.36 13.85 -8.22
C ASP A 109 -0.42 12.76 -8.98
N PHE A 110 -0.56 11.58 -8.38
CA PHE A 110 -1.39 10.51 -8.95
C PHE A 110 -2.88 10.80 -8.80
N LEU A 111 -3.63 10.47 -9.83
CA LEU A 111 -5.09 10.48 -9.81
C LEU A 111 -5.62 9.08 -10.20
N PHE A 112 -6.36 8.47 -9.28
CA PHE A 112 -6.91 7.13 -9.47
C PHE A 112 -8.28 7.22 -10.13
N PHE A 113 -8.44 6.57 -11.30
CA PHE A 113 -9.68 6.53 -12.07
C PHE A 113 -10.38 5.17 -12.05
N GLY A 114 -9.76 4.17 -11.46
CA GLY A 114 -10.27 2.80 -11.46
C GLY A 114 -10.00 2.08 -10.16
N ASP A 115 -10.65 0.93 -10.02
CA ASP A 115 -10.52 0.12 -8.83
C ASP A 115 -9.12 -0.47 -8.68
N VAL A 116 -8.48 -0.11 -7.56
CA VAL A 116 -7.12 -0.54 -7.21
C VAL A 116 -7.04 -2.03 -6.83
N GLN A 117 -8.16 -2.70 -6.59
CA GLN A 117 -8.21 -4.15 -6.44
C GLN A 117 -7.51 -4.88 -7.59
N ARG A 118 -7.53 -4.29 -8.79
CA ARG A 118 -6.85 -4.83 -9.97
C ARG A 118 -5.34 -4.99 -9.80
N LEU A 119 -4.72 -4.22 -8.89
CA LEU A 119 -3.29 -4.30 -8.62
C LEU A 119 -2.90 -5.60 -7.90
N ILE A 120 -3.85 -6.25 -7.22
CA ILE A 120 -3.62 -7.54 -6.56
C ILE A 120 -3.17 -8.62 -7.56
N ALA A 121 -3.65 -8.54 -8.81
CA ALA A 121 -3.26 -9.49 -9.86
C ALA A 121 -1.75 -9.45 -10.21
N PHE A 122 -1.05 -8.38 -9.82
CA PHE A 122 0.39 -8.24 -10.04
C PHE A 122 1.24 -8.69 -8.85
N GLN A 123 0.61 -9.12 -7.76
CA GLN A 123 1.29 -9.63 -6.57
C GLN A 123 1.81 -11.05 -6.83
N ASP A 124 2.97 -11.15 -7.48
CA ASP A 124 3.64 -12.43 -7.75
C ASP A 124 4.90 -12.52 -6.86
N PRO A 125 4.97 -13.52 -5.93
CA PRO A 125 6.09 -13.68 -5.00
C PRO A 125 7.44 -13.95 -5.67
N LYS A 126 7.46 -14.19 -6.99
CA LYS A 126 8.72 -14.29 -7.76
C LYS A 126 9.42 -12.95 -7.92
N TYR A 127 8.71 -11.83 -7.77
CA TYR A 127 9.26 -10.51 -7.99
C TYR A 127 9.36 -9.74 -6.68
N ALA A 128 10.54 -9.20 -6.42
CA ALA A 128 10.76 -8.30 -5.28
C ALA A 128 10.17 -6.91 -5.52
N VAL A 129 10.09 -6.48 -6.79
CA VAL A 129 9.59 -5.16 -7.21
C VAL A 129 8.89 -5.29 -8.55
N CYS A 130 7.74 -4.63 -8.67
CA CYS A 130 7.04 -4.42 -9.94
C CYS A 130 6.97 -2.93 -10.22
N CYS A 131 7.37 -2.51 -11.41
CA CYS A 131 7.32 -1.10 -11.83
C CYS A 131 6.48 -0.95 -13.09
N VAL A 132 5.86 0.22 -13.24
CA VAL A 132 5.21 0.59 -14.49
C VAL A 132 6.30 0.79 -15.54
N LYS A 133 6.20 0.04 -16.64
CA LYS A 133 7.12 0.21 -17.77
C LYS A 133 6.65 1.37 -18.64
N HIS A 134 7.51 2.36 -18.81
CA HIS A 134 7.30 3.44 -19.76
C HIS A 134 8.11 3.17 -21.03
N ASP A 135 7.46 3.32 -22.19
CA ASP A 135 8.14 3.29 -23.48
C ASP A 135 8.65 4.71 -23.78
N TYR A 136 9.73 5.07 -23.06
CA TYR A 136 10.33 6.38 -23.13
C TYR A 136 11.84 6.24 -23.40
N SER A 137 12.31 6.92 -24.44
CA SER A 137 13.72 7.12 -24.71
C SER A 137 14.07 8.59 -24.42
N PRO A 138 14.97 8.87 -23.46
CA PRO A 138 15.43 10.23 -23.21
C PRO A 138 15.96 10.83 -24.51
N LYS A 139 15.62 12.07 -24.79
CA LYS A 139 16.28 12.85 -25.84
C LYS A 139 17.50 13.50 -25.20
N ASP A 140 18.68 13.24 -25.74
CA ASP A 140 19.93 13.91 -25.39
C ASP A 140 19.83 15.41 -25.64
#